data_1857678f18b73c31d809549c4779bc38
#
_entry.id   1857678f18b73c31d809549c4779bc38
#
_cell.length_a   1.000
_cell.length_b   1.000
_cell.length_c   1.000
_cell.angle_alpha   90.00
_cell.angle_beta   90.00
_cell.angle_gamma   90.00
#
_symmetry.space_group_name_H-M   'P 1'
#
loop_
_entity.id
_entity.type
_entity.pdbx_description
1 polymer ?
#
loop_
_entity_poly.entity_id
_entity_poly.type
_entity_poly.pdbx_seq_one_letter_code
_entity_poly.pdbx_strand_id
1 'polypeptide(L)'
;MRLAELTSPQVENLVNPIAMWPVGAVEPHGPHAPLGTDTLISVGMCERAAARLGDPPAVVLPALAFGVTRYGAAFAGAIGITEATLHAVVLDVAASVQQQGFRRLFIVNNHFEPEQVATLRAAAADAGALYLDLVRRRNAQRLTDEFRRGSCHAGRYETSLVLADAPQLVDSAAADLPANEVDMPAAMAAGRTDFLTMGMDRAYCGAPAEASAEEGRATFETLTDMLVELVRAEA
;
A
#
# COMPACT_ATOMS: atom_id res chain seq x y z
N MET A 1 5.41 3.87 -16.76
CA MET A 1 6.66 3.13 -17.11
C MET A 1 7.25 2.53 -15.85
N ARG A 2 7.81 1.33 -15.89
CA ARG A 2 8.52 0.73 -14.74
C ARG A 2 10.02 0.99 -14.89
N LEU A 3 10.65 1.59 -13.88
CA LEU A 3 12.08 1.91 -13.91
C LEU A 3 12.97 0.69 -14.21
N ALA A 4 12.64 -0.46 -13.61
CA ALA A 4 13.39 -1.70 -13.79
C ALA A 4 13.38 -2.26 -15.23
N GLU A 5 12.51 -1.76 -16.08
CA GLU A 5 12.37 -2.18 -17.49
C GLU A 5 13.03 -1.16 -18.45
N LEU A 6 13.54 -0.03 -17.95
CA LEU A 6 14.19 1.00 -18.72
C LEU A 6 15.71 0.81 -18.75
N THR A 7 16.31 1.16 -19.88
CA THR A 7 17.76 1.32 -19.98
C THR A 7 18.19 2.72 -19.53
N SER A 8 19.46 2.89 -19.15
CA SER A 8 20.00 4.22 -18.75
C SER A 8 19.73 5.31 -19.79
N PRO A 9 19.99 5.11 -21.11
CA PRO A 9 19.66 6.12 -22.10
C PRO A 9 18.16 6.45 -22.23
N GLN A 10 17.28 5.50 -21.92
CA GLN A 10 15.82 5.78 -21.88
C GLN A 10 15.46 6.70 -20.73
N VAL A 11 16.10 6.52 -19.55
CA VAL A 11 15.90 7.41 -18.41
C VAL A 11 16.46 8.79 -18.66
N GLU A 12 17.65 8.91 -19.26
CA GLU A 12 18.30 10.19 -19.61
C GLU A 12 17.44 11.06 -20.55
N ASN A 13 16.64 10.43 -21.40
CA ASN A 13 15.75 11.13 -22.35
C ASN A 13 14.41 11.57 -21.74
N LEU A 14 14.12 11.25 -20.48
CA LEU A 14 12.90 11.71 -19.80
C LEU A 14 13.03 13.20 -19.43
N VAL A 15 12.01 13.96 -19.74
CA VAL A 15 11.97 15.41 -19.42
C VAL A 15 11.17 15.61 -18.13
N ASN A 16 11.81 16.11 -17.09
CA ASN A 16 11.20 16.39 -15.79
C ASN A 16 10.38 15.21 -15.22
N PRO A 17 10.89 13.99 -15.20
CA PRO A 17 10.11 12.83 -14.72
C PRO A 17 9.80 12.95 -13.25
N ILE A 18 8.68 12.30 -12.84
CA ILE A 18 8.35 12.05 -11.45
C ILE A 18 8.52 10.56 -11.12
N ALA A 19 8.87 10.27 -9.88
CA ALA A 19 8.97 8.91 -9.38
C ALA A 19 7.76 8.55 -8.51
N MET A 20 7.16 7.39 -8.75
CA MET A 20 6.15 6.78 -7.88
C MET A 20 6.74 5.54 -7.25
N TRP A 21 6.75 5.48 -5.94
CA TRP A 21 7.37 4.38 -5.22
C TRP A 21 6.35 3.56 -4.45
N PRO A 22 6.00 2.35 -4.94
CA PRO A 22 5.15 1.43 -4.21
C PRO A 22 5.89 0.89 -2.98
N VAL A 23 5.24 0.96 -1.82
CA VAL A 23 5.71 0.43 -0.54
C VAL A 23 4.62 -0.47 0.04
N GLY A 24 5.00 -1.54 0.71
CA GLY A 24 4.09 -2.46 1.37
C GLY A 24 4.76 -3.18 2.52
N ALA A 25 4.29 -4.38 2.82
CA ALA A 25 4.88 -5.31 3.77
C ALA A 25 4.79 -6.75 3.25
N VAL A 26 5.54 -7.64 3.89
CA VAL A 26 5.38 -9.10 3.79
C VAL A 26 4.73 -9.55 5.08
N GLU A 27 3.41 -9.66 5.08
CA GLU A 27 2.64 -10.02 6.26
C GLU A 27 1.48 -10.97 5.98
N PRO A 28 1.03 -11.72 6.99
CA PRO A 28 -0.11 -12.62 6.86
C PRO A 28 -1.40 -11.86 6.54
N HIS A 29 -2.09 -12.31 5.47
CA HIS A 29 -3.38 -11.79 5.02
C HIS A 29 -4.43 -12.91 4.99
N GLY A 30 -4.75 -13.42 6.16
CA GLY A 30 -5.66 -14.54 6.29
C GLY A 30 -5.11 -15.83 5.66
N PRO A 31 -5.93 -16.89 5.57
CA PRO A 31 -5.55 -18.13 4.89
C PRO A 31 -5.73 -18.04 3.36
N HIS A 32 -6.20 -16.91 2.83
CA HIS A 32 -6.71 -16.80 1.47
C HIS A 32 -5.97 -15.78 0.59
N ALA A 33 -5.34 -14.77 1.16
CA ALA A 33 -4.64 -13.74 0.38
C ALA A 33 -3.11 -13.86 0.53
N PRO A 34 -2.33 -13.43 -0.47
CA PRO A 34 -0.88 -13.61 -0.44
C PRO A 34 -0.21 -12.69 0.58
N LEU A 35 0.95 -13.11 1.09
CA LEU A 35 1.76 -12.31 2.03
C LEU A 35 2.20 -10.95 1.45
N GLY A 36 2.20 -10.79 0.15
CA GLY A 36 2.57 -9.56 -0.55
C GLY A 36 1.39 -8.68 -0.96
N THR A 37 0.21 -8.84 -0.36
CA THR A 37 -1.03 -8.12 -0.70
C THR A 37 -0.82 -6.61 -0.75
N ASP A 38 -0.22 -6.01 0.27
CA ASP A 38 0.02 -4.56 0.34
C ASP A 38 0.86 -4.05 -0.82
N THR A 39 1.93 -4.80 -1.12
CA THR A 39 2.82 -4.46 -2.23
C THR A 39 2.12 -4.58 -3.57
N LEU A 40 1.30 -5.62 -3.78
CA LEU A 40 0.50 -5.79 -5.00
C LEU A 40 -0.44 -4.59 -5.21
N ILE A 41 -1.16 -4.19 -4.16
CA ILE A 41 -2.08 -3.06 -4.23
C ILE A 41 -1.33 -1.75 -4.53
N SER A 42 -0.22 -1.50 -3.84
CA SER A 42 0.60 -0.30 -4.04
C SER A 42 1.17 -0.22 -5.47
N VAL A 43 1.63 -1.34 -6.02
CA VAL A 43 2.10 -1.44 -7.42
C VAL A 43 0.96 -1.15 -8.38
N GLY A 44 -0.21 -1.80 -8.19
CA GLY A 44 -1.38 -1.62 -9.02
C GLY A 44 -1.86 -0.17 -9.08
N MET A 45 -1.81 0.55 -7.96
CA MET A 45 -2.09 1.99 -7.90
C MET A 45 -1.09 2.82 -8.70
N CYS A 46 0.22 2.61 -8.47
CA CYS A 46 1.27 3.36 -9.16
C CYS A 46 1.23 3.16 -10.67
N GLU A 47 1.00 1.95 -11.14
CA GLU A 47 0.95 1.63 -12.57
C GLU A 47 -0.23 2.28 -13.27
N ARG A 48 -1.42 2.25 -12.65
CA ARG A 48 -2.63 2.91 -13.17
C ARG A 48 -2.46 4.43 -13.22
N ALA A 49 -1.92 5.01 -12.14
CA ALA A 49 -1.66 6.44 -12.09
C ALA A 49 -0.63 6.87 -13.14
N ALA A 50 0.47 6.13 -13.28
CA ALA A 50 1.49 6.39 -14.28
C ALA A 50 0.96 6.28 -15.72
N ALA A 51 0.06 5.34 -15.99
CA ALA A 51 -0.61 5.21 -17.30
C ALA A 51 -1.55 6.38 -17.61
N ARG A 52 -2.17 6.98 -16.58
CA ARG A 52 -3.17 8.06 -16.71
C ARG A 52 -2.55 9.45 -16.79
N LEU A 53 -1.33 9.66 -16.29
CA LEU A 53 -0.72 10.99 -16.17
C LEU A 53 -0.07 11.44 -17.47
N GLY A 54 0.41 10.84 -18.35
CA GLY A 54 1.04 11.32 -19.60
C GLY A 54 2.17 12.33 -19.41
N ASP A 55 1.87 13.54 -18.94
CA ASP A 55 2.84 14.62 -18.65
C ASP A 55 2.57 15.18 -17.23
N PRO A 56 3.60 15.27 -16.33
CA PRO A 56 4.99 14.79 -16.54
C PRO A 56 5.08 13.26 -16.63
N PRO A 57 6.17 12.74 -17.28
CA PRO A 57 6.39 11.29 -17.34
C PRO A 57 6.48 10.70 -15.95
N ALA A 58 5.62 9.74 -15.64
CA ALA A 58 5.60 9.05 -14.36
C ALA A 58 6.30 7.69 -14.44
N VAL A 59 7.32 7.51 -13.61
CA VAL A 59 8.14 6.30 -13.54
C VAL A 59 7.88 5.57 -12.23
N VAL A 60 7.46 4.31 -12.30
CA VAL A 60 7.23 3.46 -11.14
C VAL A 60 8.54 2.80 -10.74
N LEU A 61 9.01 3.06 -9.53
CA LEU A 61 10.20 2.44 -8.97
C LEU A 61 9.94 0.98 -8.60
N PRO A 62 10.98 0.12 -8.50
CA PRO A 62 10.85 -1.18 -7.88
C PRO A 62 10.25 -1.07 -6.49
N ALA A 63 9.28 -1.93 -6.18
CA ALA A 63 8.57 -1.86 -4.92
C ALA A 63 9.48 -2.17 -3.71
N LEU A 64 9.28 -1.48 -2.58
CA LEU A 64 9.80 -1.87 -1.28
C LEU A 64 8.77 -2.80 -0.63
N ALA A 65 9.05 -4.10 -0.69
CA ALA A 65 8.14 -5.12 -0.17
C ALA A 65 8.29 -5.39 1.33
N PHE A 66 9.38 -4.95 1.96
CA PHE A 66 9.60 -5.12 3.39
C PHE A 66 9.25 -3.83 4.15
N GLY A 67 8.26 -3.94 5.02
CA GLY A 67 7.79 -2.86 5.87
C GLY A 67 7.98 -3.15 7.37
N VAL A 68 7.51 -2.23 8.20
CA VAL A 68 7.36 -2.48 9.63
C VAL A 68 6.08 -3.30 9.81
N THR A 69 6.22 -4.58 10.15
CA THR A 69 5.09 -5.48 10.41
C THR A 69 5.35 -6.25 11.69
N ARG A 70 4.58 -5.94 12.72
CA ARG A 70 4.67 -6.52 14.07
C ARG A 70 3.38 -7.22 14.45
N TYR A 71 2.25 -6.68 14.03
CA TYR A 71 0.93 -7.15 14.42
C TYR A 71 0.68 -8.58 13.95
N GLY A 72 1.21 -8.96 12.80
CA GLY A 72 1.17 -10.30 12.25
C GLY A 72 2.29 -11.25 12.72
N ALA A 73 3.19 -10.83 13.61
CA ALA A 73 4.41 -11.58 13.96
C ALA A 73 4.18 -12.98 14.55
N ALA A 74 3.00 -13.24 15.11
CA ALA A 74 2.62 -14.58 15.63
C ALA A 74 2.29 -15.58 14.50
N PHE A 75 2.15 -15.12 13.26
CA PHE A 75 1.79 -15.96 12.11
C PHE A 75 3.00 -16.21 11.22
N ALA A 76 3.01 -17.36 10.55
CA ALA A 76 4.07 -17.70 9.61
C ALA A 76 4.09 -16.74 8.41
N GLY A 77 5.29 -16.32 8.01
CA GLY A 77 5.47 -15.48 6.83
C GLY A 77 5.56 -13.97 7.10
N ALA A 78 5.37 -13.50 8.33
CA ALA A 78 5.64 -12.12 8.69
C ALA A 78 7.15 -11.85 8.65
N ILE A 79 7.61 -11.00 7.73
CA ILE A 79 9.03 -10.64 7.58
C ILE A 79 9.12 -9.13 7.48
N GLY A 80 9.53 -8.49 8.57
CA GLY A 80 9.58 -7.03 8.67
C GLY A 80 10.98 -6.46 8.85
N ILE A 81 11.04 -5.14 8.75
CA ILE A 81 12.21 -4.32 9.08
C ILE A 81 11.86 -3.37 10.23
N THR A 82 12.86 -2.75 10.84
CA THR A 82 12.63 -1.75 11.88
C THR A 82 12.21 -0.39 11.29
N GLU A 83 11.58 0.46 12.09
CA GLU A 83 11.25 1.84 11.72
C GLU A 83 12.50 2.63 11.30
N ALA A 84 13.61 2.44 12.06
CA ALA A 84 14.88 3.10 11.74
C ALA A 84 15.40 2.69 10.36
N THR A 85 15.29 1.39 10.03
CA THR A 85 15.70 0.88 8.71
C THR A 85 14.79 1.42 7.61
N LEU A 86 13.47 1.38 7.79
CA LEU A 86 12.53 1.94 6.82
C LEU A 86 12.79 3.42 6.57
N HIS A 87 12.95 4.20 7.63
CA HIS A 87 13.25 5.63 7.55
C HIS A 87 14.54 5.89 6.75
N ALA A 88 15.63 5.18 7.07
CA ALA A 88 16.91 5.32 6.37
C ALA A 88 16.80 4.96 4.89
N VAL A 89 16.11 3.87 4.55
CA VAL A 89 15.88 3.46 3.14
C VAL A 89 15.11 4.54 2.38
N VAL A 90 14.11 5.16 3.00
CA VAL A 90 13.34 6.25 2.35
C VAL A 90 14.25 7.45 2.07
N LEU A 91 15.12 7.85 3.00
CA LEU A 91 16.04 8.96 2.79
C LEU A 91 17.05 8.67 1.67
N ASP A 92 17.64 7.48 1.66
CA ASP A 92 18.64 7.10 0.67
C ASP A 92 18.04 7.02 -0.74
N VAL A 93 16.86 6.41 -0.87
CA VAL A 93 16.16 6.32 -2.16
C VAL A 93 15.73 7.71 -2.64
N ALA A 94 15.18 8.55 -1.77
CA ALA A 94 14.77 9.91 -2.13
C ALA A 94 15.94 10.76 -2.59
N ALA A 95 17.08 10.71 -1.88
CA ALA A 95 18.30 11.41 -2.28
C ALA A 95 18.81 10.95 -3.66
N SER A 96 18.78 9.63 -3.92
CA SER A 96 19.19 9.06 -5.20
C SER A 96 18.25 9.48 -6.33
N VAL A 97 16.94 9.44 -6.11
CA VAL A 97 15.91 9.88 -7.07
C VAL A 97 16.10 11.34 -7.44
N GLN A 98 16.35 12.20 -6.44
CA GLN A 98 16.63 13.62 -6.68
C GLN A 98 17.94 13.82 -7.47
N GLN A 99 19.01 13.10 -7.12
CA GLN A 99 20.29 13.18 -7.81
C GLN A 99 20.18 12.76 -9.29
N GLN A 100 19.27 11.82 -9.58
CA GLN A 100 18.99 11.37 -10.95
C GLN A 100 18.05 12.30 -11.73
N GLY A 101 17.72 13.48 -11.20
CA GLY A 101 16.96 14.51 -11.90
C GLY A 101 15.44 14.30 -11.91
N PHE A 102 14.92 13.39 -11.10
CA PHE A 102 13.49 13.31 -10.91
C PHE A 102 12.97 14.53 -10.12
N ARG A 103 11.88 15.11 -10.61
CA ARG A 103 11.31 16.32 -10.04
C ARG A 103 10.68 16.11 -8.65
N ARG A 104 10.02 14.96 -8.45
CA ARG A 104 9.32 14.61 -7.22
C ARG A 104 9.34 13.10 -7.01
N LEU A 105 9.30 12.69 -5.75
CA LEU A 105 9.05 11.32 -5.32
C LEU A 105 7.70 11.24 -4.62
N PHE A 106 6.82 10.36 -5.10
CA PHE A 106 5.53 10.05 -4.50
C PHE A 106 5.57 8.65 -3.91
N ILE A 107 5.40 8.55 -2.58
CA ILE A 107 5.36 7.27 -1.86
C ILE A 107 3.91 6.82 -1.76
N VAL A 108 3.65 5.57 -2.14
CA VAL A 108 2.33 4.93 -2.13
C VAL A 108 2.42 3.68 -1.28
N ASN A 109 1.64 3.61 -0.20
CA ASN A 109 1.67 2.52 0.77
C ASN A 109 0.26 2.03 1.08
N ASN A 110 0.09 0.71 1.06
CA ASN A 110 -1.16 0.05 1.45
C ASN A 110 -1.01 -0.86 2.68
N HIS A 111 0.07 -0.73 3.44
CA HIS A 111 0.25 -1.35 4.74
C HIS A 111 -0.02 -0.34 5.85
N PHE A 112 -1.06 -0.58 6.66
CA PHE A 112 -1.60 0.44 7.56
C PHE A 112 -1.27 0.22 9.03
N GLU A 113 -0.27 -0.61 9.36
CA GLU A 113 0.27 -0.68 10.71
C GLU A 113 0.73 0.72 11.17
N PRO A 114 0.34 1.18 12.38
CA PRO A 114 0.59 2.56 12.83
C PRO A 114 2.06 2.98 12.75
N GLU A 115 2.97 2.09 13.10
CA GLU A 115 4.42 2.31 13.07
C GLU A 115 4.93 2.50 11.64
N GLN A 116 4.43 1.73 10.68
CA GLN A 116 4.71 1.91 9.25
C GLN A 116 4.28 3.28 8.77
N VAL A 117 3.02 3.63 9.03
CA VAL A 117 2.42 4.90 8.60
C VAL A 117 3.12 6.09 9.24
N ALA A 118 3.43 6.03 10.54
CA ALA A 118 4.14 7.09 11.24
C ALA A 118 5.55 7.29 10.70
N THR A 119 6.27 6.19 10.45
CA THR A 119 7.62 6.22 9.88
C THR A 119 7.63 6.81 8.48
N LEU A 120 6.70 6.40 7.61
CA LEU A 120 6.62 6.95 6.24
C LEU A 120 6.24 8.43 6.24
N ARG A 121 5.38 8.89 7.15
CA ARG A 121 5.08 10.33 7.31
C ARG A 121 6.33 11.13 7.67
N ALA A 122 7.09 10.67 8.66
CA ALA A 122 8.31 11.34 9.10
C ALA A 122 9.37 11.33 8.01
N ALA A 123 9.68 10.15 7.46
CA ALA A 123 10.70 9.99 6.43
C ALA A 123 10.37 10.78 5.14
N ALA A 124 9.11 10.81 4.71
CA ALA A 124 8.70 11.60 3.56
C ALA A 124 8.89 13.11 3.81
N ALA A 125 8.56 13.59 5.01
CA ALA A 125 8.79 15.00 5.38
C ALA A 125 10.28 15.34 5.40
N ASP A 126 11.12 14.50 6.00
CA ASP A 126 12.57 14.68 6.08
C ASP A 126 13.23 14.63 4.69
N ALA A 127 12.73 13.79 3.80
CA ALA A 127 13.23 13.61 2.44
C ALA A 127 12.68 14.61 1.41
N GLY A 128 11.72 15.47 1.78
CA GLY A 128 10.99 16.31 0.83
C GLY A 128 10.17 15.53 -0.21
N ALA A 129 9.80 14.27 0.12
CA ALA A 129 8.95 13.42 -0.69
C ALA A 129 7.47 13.61 -0.35
N LEU A 130 6.60 13.18 -1.23
CA LEU A 130 5.15 13.27 -1.05
C LEU A 130 4.58 11.89 -0.71
N TYR A 131 3.84 11.80 0.37
CA TYR A 131 3.21 10.56 0.81
C TYR A 131 1.69 10.63 0.67
N LEU A 132 1.09 9.72 -0.12
CA LEU A 132 -0.35 9.56 -0.20
C LEU A 132 -0.85 8.80 1.04
N ASP A 133 -1.22 9.56 2.06
CA ASP A 133 -1.65 9.03 3.35
C ASP A 133 -3.13 8.65 3.33
N LEU A 134 -3.42 7.39 2.98
CA LEU A 134 -4.78 6.88 2.80
C LEU A 134 -5.58 6.83 4.11
N VAL A 135 -4.93 6.70 5.28
CA VAL A 135 -5.62 6.66 6.58
C VAL A 135 -6.02 8.04 7.09
N ARG A 136 -5.59 9.13 6.45
CA ARG A 136 -6.14 10.45 6.78
C ARG A 136 -7.62 10.49 6.45
N ARG A 137 -8.42 11.03 7.38
CA ARG A 137 -9.89 11.08 7.30
C ARG A 137 -10.40 11.53 5.92
N ARG A 138 -9.82 12.60 5.35
CA ARG A 138 -10.22 13.12 4.03
C ARG A 138 -10.07 12.10 2.90
N ASN A 139 -9.08 11.21 3.00
CA ASN A 139 -8.80 10.16 2.01
C ASN A 139 -9.62 8.90 2.32
N ALA A 140 -9.62 8.45 3.58
CA ALA A 140 -10.36 7.28 4.02
C ALA A 140 -11.87 7.38 3.71
N GLN A 141 -12.46 8.58 3.79
CA GLN A 141 -13.88 8.81 3.46
C GLN A 141 -14.24 8.55 2.00
N ARG A 142 -13.27 8.47 1.11
CA ARG A 142 -13.47 8.17 -0.33
C ARG A 142 -13.47 6.68 -0.62
N LEU A 143 -13.00 5.85 0.33
CA LEU A 143 -12.86 4.40 0.19
C LEU A 143 -14.10 3.65 0.66
N THR A 144 -14.07 2.32 0.61
CA THR A 144 -15.20 1.45 0.97
C THR A 144 -15.61 1.60 2.44
N ASP A 145 -16.82 1.13 2.78
CA ASP A 145 -17.33 1.16 4.14
C ASP A 145 -16.46 0.36 5.11
N GLU A 146 -15.96 -0.78 4.64
CA GLU A 146 -15.08 -1.63 5.42
C GLU A 146 -13.76 -0.91 5.77
N PHE A 147 -13.14 -0.24 4.79
CA PHE A 147 -11.96 0.58 5.02
C PHE A 147 -12.24 1.71 6.03
N ARG A 148 -13.37 2.42 5.86
CA ARG A 148 -13.75 3.54 6.74
C ARG A 148 -13.97 3.13 8.19
N ARG A 149 -14.45 1.91 8.42
CA ARG A 149 -14.63 1.35 9.77
C ARG A 149 -13.31 0.86 10.38
N GLY A 150 -12.25 0.74 9.57
CA GLY A 150 -10.96 0.21 10.02
C GLY A 150 -10.95 -1.30 10.26
N SER A 151 -11.88 -2.05 9.66
CA SER A 151 -11.97 -3.51 9.73
C SER A 151 -11.63 -4.11 8.36
N CYS A 152 -10.48 -3.75 7.79
CA CYS A 152 -10.18 -4.02 6.38
C CYS A 152 -8.96 -4.91 6.13
N HIS A 153 -8.25 -5.38 7.18
CA HIS A 153 -7.06 -6.23 6.99
C HIS A 153 -7.43 -7.61 6.44
N ALA A 154 -6.98 -7.92 5.24
CA ALA A 154 -7.35 -9.12 4.50
C ALA A 154 -8.88 -9.33 4.40
N GLY A 155 -9.66 -8.28 4.51
CA GLY A 155 -11.11 -8.28 4.42
C GLY A 155 -11.61 -8.16 2.96
N ARG A 156 -12.85 -7.72 2.80
CA ARG A 156 -13.46 -7.52 1.49
C ARG A 156 -12.68 -6.48 0.66
N TYR A 157 -12.23 -5.39 1.29
CA TYR A 157 -11.50 -4.32 0.63
C TYR A 157 -10.23 -4.82 -0.07
N GLU A 158 -9.30 -5.41 0.67
CA GLU A 158 -8.02 -5.87 0.12
C GLU A 158 -8.17 -7.10 -0.77
N THR A 159 -8.99 -8.05 -0.36
CA THR A 159 -9.26 -9.25 -1.18
C THR A 159 -9.85 -8.88 -2.53
N SER A 160 -10.75 -7.88 -2.59
CA SER A 160 -11.31 -7.39 -3.84
C SER A 160 -10.24 -6.78 -4.76
N LEU A 161 -9.30 -6.02 -4.20
CA LEU A 161 -8.19 -5.43 -4.95
C LEU A 161 -7.26 -6.53 -5.52
N VAL A 162 -6.93 -7.57 -4.72
CA VAL A 162 -6.16 -8.70 -5.22
C VAL A 162 -6.93 -9.48 -6.30
N LEU A 163 -8.25 -9.71 -6.13
CA LEU A 163 -9.08 -10.35 -7.15
C LEU A 163 -9.11 -9.57 -8.47
N ALA A 164 -9.00 -8.24 -8.42
CA ALA A 164 -9.00 -7.40 -9.61
C ALA A 164 -7.71 -7.52 -10.44
N ASP A 165 -6.57 -7.71 -9.80
CA ASP A 165 -5.25 -7.70 -10.45
C ASP A 165 -4.60 -9.07 -10.58
N ALA A 166 -4.80 -9.94 -9.59
CA ALA A 166 -4.13 -11.24 -9.49
C ALA A 166 -5.07 -12.30 -8.88
N PRO A 167 -6.23 -12.59 -9.49
CA PRO A 167 -7.23 -13.49 -8.92
C PRO A 167 -6.69 -14.90 -8.63
N GLN A 168 -5.66 -15.32 -9.35
CA GLN A 168 -5.00 -16.62 -9.14
C GLN A 168 -4.22 -16.71 -7.82
N LEU A 169 -4.01 -15.59 -7.13
CA LEU A 169 -3.33 -15.53 -5.82
C LEU A 169 -4.31 -15.56 -4.64
N VAL A 170 -5.61 -15.47 -4.91
CA VAL A 170 -6.62 -15.60 -3.86
C VAL A 170 -7.07 -17.05 -3.79
N ASP A 171 -6.87 -17.67 -2.62
CA ASP A 171 -7.31 -19.05 -2.38
C ASP A 171 -8.85 -19.12 -2.31
N SER A 172 -9.42 -20.20 -2.83
CA SER A 172 -10.87 -20.44 -2.82
C SER A 172 -11.47 -20.48 -1.40
N ALA A 173 -10.66 -20.74 -0.37
CA ALA A 173 -11.07 -20.64 1.02
C ALA A 173 -11.64 -19.28 1.41
N ALA A 174 -11.36 -18.21 0.65
CA ALA A 174 -11.95 -16.89 0.86
C ALA A 174 -13.49 -16.94 0.92
N ALA A 175 -14.13 -17.76 0.07
CA ALA A 175 -15.59 -17.85 -0.03
C ALA A 175 -16.26 -18.44 1.24
N ASP A 176 -15.52 -19.20 2.03
CA ASP A 176 -16.02 -19.89 3.24
C ASP A 176 -15.63 -19.17 4.54
N LEU A 177 -14.94 -18.03 4.44
CA LEU A 177 -14.51 -17.30 5.62
C LEU A 177 -15.66 -16.47 6.20
N PRO A 178 -16.00 -16.65 7.49
CA PRO A 178 -17.00 -15.81 8.14
C PRO A 178 -16.50 -14.37 8.24
N ALA A 179 -17.42 -13.41 8.23
CA ALA A 179 -17.06 -12.04 8.57
C ALA A 179 -16.49 -11.97 9.99
N ASN A 180 -15.37 -11.27 10.16
CA ASN A 180 -14.71 -11.02 11.45
C ASN A 180 -14.65 -9.50 11.68
N GLU A 181 -15.67 -8.97 12.34
CA GLU A 181 -15.75 -7.53 12.59
C GLU A 181 -14.88 -7.15 13.81
N VAL A 182 -13.71 -6.58 13.51
CA VAL A 182 -12.80 -6.04 14.52
C VAL A 182 -12.69 -4.54 14.32
N ASP A 183 -13.00 -3.76 15.33
CA ASP A 183 -12.68 -2.34 15.36
C ASP A 183 -11.18 -2.18 15.67
N MET A 184 -10.35 -2.26 14.61
CA MET A 184 -8.90 -2.14 14.76
C MET A 184 -8.48 -0.80 15.37
N PRO A 185 -9.04 0.36 14.97
CA PRO A 185 -8.75 1.63 15.62
C PRO A 185 -9.02 1.62 17.12
N ALA A 186 -10.15 1.07 17.57
CA ALA A 186 -10.46 0.96 19.00
C ALA A 186 -9.53 -0.02 19.71
N ALA A 187 -9.20 -1.15 19.09
CA ALA A 187 -8.27 -2.13 19.63
C ALA A 187 -6.85 -1.53 19.80
N MET A 188 -6.35 -0.81 18.80
CA MET A 188 -5.08 -0.08 18.85
C MET A 188 -5.09 1.01 19.94
N ALA A 189 -6.16 1.78 20.05
CA ALA A 189 -6.33 2.79 21.11
C ALA A 189 -6.35 2.17 22.51
N ALA A 190 -6.80 0.91 22.65
CA ALA A 190 -6.74 0.12 23.87
C ALA A 190 -5.36 -0.52 24.13
N GLY A 191 -4.35 -0.22 23.30
CA GLY A 191 -2.97 -0.70 23.44
C GLY A 191 -2.73 -2.12 22.96
N ARG A 192 -3.62 -2.69 22.14
CA ARG A 192 -3.40 -3.99 21.50
C ARG A 192 -2.46 -3.80 20.30
N THR A 193 -1.43 -4.64 20.20
CA THR A 193 -0.34 -4.50 19.21
C THR A 193 -0.06 -5.80 18.47
N ASP A 194 -0.99 -6.74 18.48
CA ASP A 194 -0.92 -8.00 17.73
C ASP A 194 -2.32 -8.48 17.31
N PHE A 195 -2.39 -9.20 16.20
CA PHE A 195 -3.66 -9.68 15.63
C PHE A 195 -4.41 -10.66 16.56
N LEU A 196 -3.70 -11.53 17.29
CA LEU A 196 -4.35 -12.49 18.18
C LEU A 196 -5.10 -11.79 19.30
N THR A 197 -4.47 -10.81 19.95
CA THR A 197 -5.12 -10.04 21.03
C THR A 197 -6.24 -9.14 20.54
N MET A 198 -6.29 -8.85 19.23
CA MET A 198 -7.40 -8.15 18.58
C MET A 198 -8.56 -9.06 18.19
N GLY A 199 -8.43 -10.39 18.34
CA GLY A 199 -9.46 -11.36 17.93
C GLY A 199 -9.37 -11.75 16.45
N MET A 200 -8.17 -11.59 15.85
CA MET A 200 -7.90 -11.98 14.47
C MET A 200 -7.10 -13.29 14.42
N ASP A 201 -7.70 -14.38 14.95
CA ASP A 201 -7.04 -15.69 15.12
C ASP A 201 -6.55 -16.33 13.81
N ARG A 202 -7.01 -15.83 12.68
CA ARG A 202 -6.61 -16.26 11.33
C ARG A 202 -5.99 -15.12 10.51
N ALA A 203 -5.45 -14.09 11.15
CA ALA A 203 -4.80 -12.93 10.54
C ALA A 203 -5.68 -12.23 9.48
N TYR A 204 -6.97 -12.06 9.74
CA TYR A 204 -7.85 -11.22 8.93
C TYR A 204 -8.96 -10.60 9.78
N CYS A 205 -9.50 -9.48 9.32
CA CYS A 205 -10.78 -8.91 9.76
C CYS A 205 -11.57 -8.40 8.54
N GLY A 206 -12.86 -8.09 8.74
CA GLY A 206 -13.76 -7.76 7.64
C GLY A 206 -14.44 -8.98 7.04
N ALA A 207 -14.89 -8.90 5.80
CA ALA A 207 -15.75 -9.89 5.15
C ALA A 207 -15.13 -10.41 3.82
N PRO A 208 -14.06 -11.20 3.84
CA PRO A 208 -13.39 -11.65 2.61
C PRO A 208 -14.29 -12.47 1.67
N ALA A 209 -15.28 -13.21 2.20
CA ALA A 209 -16.24 -13.94 1.38
C ALA A 209 -17.13 -13.04 0.50
N GLU A 210 -17.25 -11.76 0.83
CA GLU A 210 -18.01 -10.76 0.05
C GLU A 210 -17.17 -10.06 -1.01
N ALA A 211 -15.86 -10.37 -1.08
CA ALA A 211 -14.95 -9.73 -2.01
C ALA A 211 -15.29 -10.03 -3.47
N SER A 212 -15.09 -9.06 -4.34
CA SER A 212 -15.28 -9.21 -5.77
C SER A 212 -14.28 -8.42 -6.61
N ALA A 213 -13.90 -8.96 -7.76
CA ALA A 213 -13.05 -8.25 -8.71
C ALA A 213 -13.70 -6.95 -9.23
N GLU A 214 -15.03 -6.86 -9.22
CA GLU A 214 -15.76 -5.64 -9.61
C GLU A 214 -15.53 -4.51 -8.59
N GLU A 215 -15.71 -4.79 -7.30
CA GLU A 215 -15.42 -3.84 -6.22
C GLU A 215 -13.92 -3.45 -6.24
N GLY A 216 -13.03 -4.42 -6.47
CA GLY A 216 -11.59 -4.17 -6.57
C GLY A 216 -11.25 -3.20 -7.70
N ARG A 217 -11.83 -3.38 -8.89
CA ARG A 217 -11.65 -2.44 -10.01
C ARG A 217 -12.17 -1.03 -9.67
N ALA A 218 -13.38 -0.92 -9.11
CA ALA A 218 -13.93 0.37 -8.70
C ALA A 218 -13.09 1.06 -7.63
N THR A 219 -12.56 0.29 -6.68
CA THR A 219 -11.67 0.79 -5.63
C THR A 219 -10.34 1.25 -6.20
N PHE A 220 -9.73 0.51 -7.13
CA PHE A 220 -8.52 0.95 -7.84
C PHE A 220 -8.74 2.24 -8.61
N GLU A 221 -9.90 2.45 -9.25
CA GLU A 221 -10.21 3.73 -9.89
C GLU A 221 -10.16 4.89 -8.88
N THR A 222 -10.81 4.73 -7.73
CA THR A 222 -10.79 5.74 -6.66
C THR A 222 -9.38 6.01 -6.13
N LEU A 223 -8.61 4.97 -5.85
CA LEU A 223 -7.23 5.07 -5.38
C LEU A 223 -6.33 5.75 -6.41
N THR A 224 -6.51 5.41 -7.68
CA THR A 224 -5.78 6.01 -8.80
C THR A 224 -6.11 7.49 -8.93
N ASP A 225 -7.38 7.87 -8.85
CA ASP A 225 -7.81 9.27 -8.87
C ASP A 225 -7.14 10.07 -7.75
N MET A 226 -7.10 9.52 -6.53
CA MET A 226 -6.45 10.18 -5.38
C MET A 226 -4.96 10.41 -5.62
N LEU A 227 -4.25 9.45 -6.22
CA LEU A 227 -2.83 9.59 -6.53
C LEU A 227 -2.59 10.59 -7.68
N VAL A 228 -3.41 10.53 -8.72
CA VAL A 228 -3.34 11.48 -9.85
C VAL A 228 -3.63 12.91 -9.39
N GLU A 229 -4.63 13.11 -8.52
CA GLU A 229 -4.96 14.40 -7.92
C GLU A 229 -3.77 14.95 -7.13
N LEU A 230 -3.14 14.10 -6.28
CA LEU A 230 -1.95 14.49 -5.51
C LEU A 230 -0.80 14.91 -6.44
N VAL A 231 -0.53 14.12 -7.48
CA VAL A 231 0.52 14.44 -8.45
C VAL A 231 0.25 15.75 -9.14
N ARG A 232 -0.97 15.98 -9.63
CA ARG A 232 -1.32 17.23 -10.34
C ARG A 232 -1.27 18.48 -9.47
N ALA A 233 -1.45 18.32 -8.16
CA ALA A 233 -1.37 19.43 -7.21
C ALA A 233 0.06 19.81 -6.85
N GLU A 234 1.03 18.88 -7.00
CA GLU A 234 2.38 19.01 -6.44
C GLU A 234 3.50 18.85 -7.49
N ALA A 235 3.16 18.45 -8.71
CA ALA A 235 4.13 18.23 -9.80
C ALA A 235 4.43 19.48 -10.64
#